data_118860e1d97f8a29b6e6b3a6cf5d2b70
#
_entry.id   118860e1d97f8a29b6e6b3a6cf5d2b70
#
_cell.length_a   1.000
_cell.length_b   1.000
_cell.length_c   1.000
_cell.angle_alpha   90.00
_cell.angle_beta   90.00
_cell.angle_gamma   90.00
#
_symmetry.space_group_name_H-M   'P 1'
#
loop_
_entity.id
_entity.type
_entity.pdbx_description
1 polymer ?
#
loop_
_entity_poly.entity_id
_entity_poly.type
_entity_poly.pdbx_seq_one_letter_code
_entity_poly.pdbx_strand_id
1 'polypeptide(L)'
;MKRIGLGVAYDGTNYCGWQTQPNGITVQGVLNDTLSELLGEKIETIGASRTDAGVHAMGNVAVFDTNTRIPGEKISYALNQRLPEDIRIQLSEEVEPDFHPRYCDSEKTYEYRILNRKFPVPTERLYTYFYHYKLDVDKMKAATSYLIGQHDFASFCGAKAQVKTTIRTVTGIDVWRDGDIVTIRVTGTGFLYNMVRIISGTLIEVGNGQYPPERVKTILEACNREMAGPTAPAQGLTLMGIEFFD
;
A
#
# COMPACT_ATOMS: atom_id res chain seq x y z
N MET A 1 23.88 -19.77 7.04
CA MET A 1 23.12 -18.57 6.65
C MET A 1 21.66 -18.96 6.70
N LYS A 2 20.81 -18.14 7.29
CA LYS A 2 19.35 -18.35 7.40
C LYS A 2 18.62 -17.16 6.84
N ARG A 3 17.42 -17.37 6.32
CA ARG A 3 16.53 -16.31 5.84
C ARG A 3 15.48 -15.97 6.88
N ILE A 4 15.32 -14.68 7.14
CA ILE A 4 14.37 -14.15 8.13
C ILE A 4 13.30 -13.36 7.41
N GLY A 5 12.04 -13.69 7.69
CA GLY A 5 10.85 -12.93 7.32
C GLY A 5 10.52 -11.92 8.41
N LEU A 6 10.11 -10.72 7.99
CA LEU A 6 9.67 -9.63 8.86
C LEU A 6 8.29 -9.14 8.42
N GLY A 7 7.35 -9.05 9.36
CA GLY A 7 6.12 -8.27 9.22
C GLY A 7 6.39 -6.85 9.68
N VAL A 8 6.27 -5.87 8.79
CA VAL A 8 6.68 -4.47 9.03
C VAL A 8 5.47 -3.54 8.97
N ALA A 9 5.17 -2.85 10.08
CA ALA A 9 4.21 -1.75 10.13
C ALA A 9 4.94 -0.41 10.18
N TYR A 10 4.41 0.60 9.50
CA TYR A 10 4.99 1.94 9.52
C TYR A 10 3.98 3.06 9.22
N ASP A 11 4.20 4.20 9.86
CA ASP A 11 3.66 5.49 9.46
C ASP A 11 4.56 6.08 8.36
N GLY A 12 4.04 6.14 7.12
CA GLY A 12 4.80 6.59 5.96
C GLY A 12 4.99 8.11 5.84
N THR A 13 4.40 8.89 6.74
CA THR A 13 4.32 10.36 6.64
C THR A 13 5.68 11.02 6.38
N ASN A 14 6.73 10.58 7.08
CA ASN A 14 8.07 11.16 7.01
C ASN A 14 9.00 10.45 6.01
N TYR A 15 8.48 9.48 5.24
CA TYR A 15 9.30 8.65 4.37
C TYR A 15 9.02 8.89 2.89
N CYS A 16 10.09 8.84 2.09
CA CYS A 16 10.02 8.85 0.63
C CYS A 16 9.57 7.49 0.06
N GLY A 17 8.68 6.79 0.77
CA GLY A 17 8.18 5.47 0.48
C GLY A 17 9.03 4.34 1.04
N TRP A 18 8.70 3.12 0.60
CA TRP A 18 9.41 1.92 1.06
C TRP A 18 10.85 1.84 0.55
N GLN A 19 11.02 1.86 -0.79
CA GLN A 19 12.27 1.47 -1.44
C GLN A 19 13.39 2.48 -1.26
N THR A 20 14.58 1.99 -0.88
CA THR A 20 15.82 2.80 -0.81
C THR A 20 16.06 3.57 -2.09
N GLN A 21 16.32 4.87 -1.96
CA GLN A 21 16.63 5.80 -3.03
C GLN A 21 17.57 6.92 -2.56
N PRO A 22 18.34 7.56 -3.46
CA PRO A 22 19.38 8.53 -3.05
C PRO A 22 18.82 9.81 -2.44
N ASN A 23 17.56 10.17 -2.74
CA ASN A 23 17.03 11.52 -2.54
C ASN A 23 16.12 11.65 -1.31
N GLY A 24 16.16 10.72 -0.35
CA GLY A 24 15.34 10.84 0.85
C GLY A 24 15.40 9.63 1.77
N ILE A 25 14.89 9.83 2.98
CA ILE A 25 14.78 8.76 3.97
C ILE A 25 13.65 7.81 3.56
N THR A 26 13.92 6.51 3.60
CA THR A 26 12.97 5.47 3.21
C THR A 26 12.85 4.41 4.30
N VAL A 27 11.71 3.73 4.38
CA VAL A 27 11.50 2.68 5.38
C VAL A 27 12.53 1.56 5.24
N GLN A 28 12.80 1.11 4.02
CA GLN A 28 13.80 0.07 3.73
C GLN A 28 15.23 0.50 4.12
N GLY A 29 15.58 1.77 3.89
CA GLY A 29 16.89 2.31 4.27
C GLY A 29 17.10 2.25 5.77
N VAL A 30 16.15 2.79 6.55
CA VAL A 30 16.19 2.75 8.02
C VAL A 30 16.25 1.31 8.54
N LEU A 31 15.47 0.40 7.94
CA LEU A 31 15.46 -1.00 8.32
C LEU A 31 16.81 -1.69 8.05
N ASN A 32 17.41 -1.44 6.87
CA ASN A 32 18.72 -1.99 6.50
C ASN A 32 19.83 -1.51 7.44
N ASP A 33 19.85 -0.21 7.73
CA ASP A 33 20.85 0.38 8.61
C ASP A 33 20.74 -0.17 10.04
N THR A 34 19.51 -0.22 10.59
CA THR A 34 19.24 -0.74 11.93
C THR A 34 19.60 -2.24 12.05
N LEU A 35 19.25 -3.04 11.02
CA LEU A 35 19.62 -4.45 10.97
C LEU A 35 21.13 -4.64 10.90
N SER A 36 21.80 -3.86 10.06
CA SER A 36 23.25 -3.97 9.88
C SER A 36 24.00 -3.61 11.17
N GLU A 37 23.54 -2.57 11.88
CA GLU A 37 24.09 -2.21 13.18
C GLU A 37 23.84 -3.29 14.24
N LEU A 38 22.59 -3.80 14.31
CA LEU A 38 22.20 -4.84 15.28
C LEU A 38 23.00 -6.13 15.10
N LEU A 39 23.22 -6.55 13.87
CA LEU A 39 23.77 -7.86 13.54
C LEU A 39 25.28 -7.83 13.28
N GLY A 40 25.88 -6.64 13.11
CA GLY A 40 27.31 -6.47 12.81
C GLY A 40 27.71 -6.98 11.43
N GLU A 41 26.75 -7.06 10.49
CA GLU A 41 26.95 -7.50 9.11
C GLU A 41 26.11 -6.62 8.16
N LYS A 42 26.56 -6.46 6.90
CA LYS A 42 25.79 -5.69 5.93
C LYS A 42 24.51 -6.43 5.55
N ILE A 43 23.35 -5.83 5.86
CA ILE A 43 22.03 -6.38 5.54
C ILE A 43 21.33 -5.55 4.47
N GLU A 44 20.77 -6.24 3.49
CA GLU A 44 19.89 -5.67 2.47
C GLU A 44 18.56 -6.44 2.47
N THR A 45 17.48 -5.78 2.82
CA THR A 45 16.15 -6.39 2.84
C THR A 45 15.50 -6.40 1.46
N ILE A 46 14.66 -7.40 1.21
CA ILE A 46 13.82 -7.51 0.02
C ILE A 46 12.36 -7.38 0.46
N GLY A 47 11.72 -6.25 0.15
CA GLY A 47 10.32 -6.03 0.51
C GLY A 47 9.34 -6.58 -0.53
N ALA A 48 8.19 -7.08 -0.09
CA ALA A 48 7.11 -7.61 -0.94
C ALA A 48 6.36 -6.51 -1.70
N SER A 49 6.13 -5.37 -1.05
CA SER A 49 5.40 -4.25 -1.63
C SER A 49 6.20 -2.96 -1.56
N ARG A 50 6.19 -2.21 -2.68
CA ARG A 50 6.75 -0.86 -2.75
C ARG A 50 5.61 0.12 -2.55
N THR A 51 5.53 0.73 -1.37
CA THR A 51 4.60 1.83 -1.12
C THR A 51 5.20 3.16 -1.55
N ASP A 52 4.35 4.07 -2.01
CA ASP A 52 4.74 5.42 -2.41
C ASP A 52 5.10 6.30 -1.19
N ALA A 53 5.73 7.45 -1.44
CA ALA A 53 5.98 8.45 -0.39
C ALA A 53 4.70 8.84 0.32
N GLY A 54 4.72 8.86 1.65
CA GLY A 54 3.58 9.20 2.50
C GLY A 54 2.52 8.10 2.66
N VAL A 55 2.70 6.92 2.07
CA VAL A 55 1.79 5.77 2.22
C VAL A 55 2.19 4.93 3.41
N HIS A 56 1.21 4.52 4.22
CA HIS A 56 1.39 3.72 5.43
C HIS A 56 1.32 2.21 5.17
N ALA A 57 1.73 1.43 6.16
CA ALA A 57 1.49 -0.02 6.16
C ALA A 57 1.24 -0.55 7.57
N MET A 58 0.32 -1.49 7.68
CA MET A 58 0.09 -2.31 8.88
C MET A 58 0.81 -3.65 8.79
N GLY A 59 1.07 -4.15 7.57
CA GLY A 59 1.64 -5.47 7.34
C GLY A 59 2.37 -5.59 6.00
N ASN A 60 3.43 -4.79 5.76
CA ASN A 60 4.35 -5.09 4.66
C ASN A 60 5.26 -6.24 5.06
N VAL A 61 5.69 -7.05 4.11
CA VAL A 61 6.59 -8.17 4.35
C VAL A 61 7.96 -7.88 3.73
N ALA A 62 9.01 -8.18 4.48
CA ALA A 62 10.38 -8.12 3.99
C ALA A 62 11.18 -9.36 4.42
N VAL A 63 12.18 -9.75 3.63
CA VAL A 63 13.11 -10.82 4.00
C VAL A 63 14.55 -10.32 3.91
N PHE A 64 15.43 -10.97 4.67
CA PHE A 64 16.89 -10.80 4.58
C PHE A 64 17.62 -12.08 4.99
N ASP A 65 18.85 -12.21 4.53
CA ASP A 65 19.72 -13.33 4.87
C ASP A 65 20.77 -12.90 5.93
N THR A 66 21.07 -13.81 6.90
CA THR A 66 21.97 -13.51 8.00
C THR A 66 22.67 -14.76 8.54
N ASN A 67 23.85 -14.57 9.16
CA ASN A 67 24.56 -15.59 9.92
C ASN A 67 24.39 -15.46 11.45
N THR A 68 23.53 -14.55 11.88
CA THR A 68 23.31 -14.30 13.32
C THR A 68 22.88 -15.55 14.08
N ARG A 69 23.29 -15.63 15.35
CA ARG A 69 22.81 -16.65 16.30
C ARG A 69 21.51 -16.26 17.01
N ILE A 70 21.03 -15.04 16.82
CA ILE A 70 19.76 -14.60 17.39
C ILE A 70 18.64 -15.45 16.78
N PRO A 71 17.79 -16.11 17.58
CA PRO A 71 16.61 -16.82 17.04
C PRO A 71 15.72 -15.91 16.24
N GLY A 72 15.13 -16.42 15.14
CA GLY A 72 14.31 -15.61 14.20
C GLY A 72 13.22 -14.83 14.91
N GLU A 73 12.49 -15.47 15.80
CA GLU A 73 11.39 -14.89 16.59
C GLU A 73 11.83 -13.81 17.60
N LYS A 74 13.15 -13.72 17.89
CA LYS A 74 13.71 -12.70 18.80
C LYS A 74 14.21 -11.45 18.09
N ILE A 75 14.34 -11.48 16.78
CA ILE A 75 14.85 -10.35 15.99
C ILE A 75 13.90 -9.16 16.08
N SER A 76 12.59 -9.36 16.06
CA SER A 76 11.60 -8.29 16.20
C SER A 76 11.76 -7.52 17.51
N TYR A 77 12.02 -8.21 18.63
CA TYR A 77 12.23 -7.56 19.93
C TYR A 77 13.50 -6.69 19.92
N ALA A 78 14.60 -7.21 19.36
CA ALA A 78 15.86 -6.47 19.30
C ALA A 78 15.79 -5.26 18.36
N LEU A 79 15.11 -5.39 17.21
CA LEU A 79 14.89 -4.30 16.27
C LEU A 79 14.03 -3.20 16.84
N ASN A 80 12.91 -3.54 17.48
CA ASN A 80 11.95 -2.58 18.01
C ASN A 80 12.50 -1.71 19.16
N GLN A 81 13.65 -2.11 19.75
CA GLN A 81 14.38 -1.28 20.72
C GLN A 81 15.24 -0.20 20.05
N ARG A 82 15.49 -0.30 18.76
CA ARG A 82 16.39 0.59 17.99
C ARG A 82 15.67 1.39 16.91
N LEU A 83 14.61 0.81 16.34
CA LEU A 83 13.82 1.47 15.30
C LEU A 83 13.12 2.72 15.84
N PRO A 84 12.95 3.77 15.01
CA PRO A 84 12.16 4.95 15.35
C PRO A 84 10.70 4.56 15.60
N GLU A 85 9.93 5.41 16.29
CA GLU A 85 8.56 5.09 16.72
C GLU A 85 7.59 4.83 15.58
N ASP A 86 7.86 5.37 14.41
CA ASP A 86 7.04 5.25 13.21
C ASP A 86 7.36 4.00 12.33
N ILE A 87 8.30 3.13 12.76
CA ILE A 87 8.53 1.80 12.17
C ILE A 87 8.54 0.75 13.27
N ARG A 88 7.74 -0.32 13.11
CA ARG A 88 7.68 -1.45 14.07
C ARG A 88 7.61 -2.78 13.36
N ILE A 89 8.37 -3.73 13.86
CA ILE A 89 8.32 -5.13 13.42
C ILE A 89 7.25 -5.83 14.23
N GLN A 90 6.23 -6.32 13.56
CA GLN A 90 5.10 -7.03 14.17
C GLN A 90 5.37 -8.52 14.33
N LEU A 91 6.16 -9.09 13.41
CA LEU A 91 6.53 -10.50 13.37
C LEU A 91 7.96 -10.63 12.83
N SER A 92 8.72 -11.58 13.38
CA SER A 92 9.97 -12.05 12.77
C SER A 92 10.08 -13.56 12.96
N GLU A 93 10.45 -14.27 11.90
CA GLU A 93 10.58 -15.74 11.91
C GLU A 93 11.58 -16.22 10.86
N GLU A 94 12.10 -17.43 11.02
CA GLU A 94 12.87 -18.07 9.97
C GLU A 94 11.89 -18.59 8.89
N VAL A 95 12.21 -18.29 7.63
CA VAL A 95 11.43 -18.74 6.47
C VAL A 95 12.30 -19.61 5.56
N GLU A 96 11.67 -20.30 4.62
CA GLU A 96 12.38 -21.14 3.66
C GLU A 96 13.44 -20.33 2.89
N PRO A 97 14.64 -20.90 2.65
CA PRO A 97 15.76 -20.17 2.03
C PRO A 97 15.45 -19.62 0.64
N ASP A 98 14.52 -20.21 -0.09
CA ASP A 98 14.08 -19.83 -1.43
C ASP A 98 12.83 -18.92 -1.42
N PHE A 99 12.21 -18.68 -0.26
CA PHE A 99 11.08 -17.77 -0.15
C PHE A 99 11.45 -16.38 -0.63
N HIS A 100 10.77 -15.90 -1.67
CA HIS A 100 10.99 -14.58 -2.24
C HIS A 100 9.68 -13.77 -2.30
N PRO A 101 9.51 -12.74 -1.45
CA PRO A 101 8.20 -12.11 -1.19
C PRO A 101 7.60 -11.37 -2.40
N ARG A 102 8.33 -11.23 -3.53
CA ARG A 102 7.82 -10.63 -4.77
C ARG A 102 7.42 -11.64 -5.82
N TYR A 103 7.88 -12.89 -5.71
CA TYR A 103 7.69 -13.91 -6.74
C TYR A 103 6.74 -15.01 -6.30
N CYS A 104 6.44 -15.09 -5.01
CA CYS A 104 5.38 -15.97 -4.51
C CYS A 104 4.01 -15.41 -4.89
N ASP A 105 3.07 -16.29 -5.18
CA ASP A 105 1.68 -15.93 -5.40
C ASP A 105 1.13 -15.29 -4.13
N SER A 106 0.53 -14.13 -4.28
CA SER A 106 0.06 -13.36 -3.13
C SER A 106 -1.07 -12.40 -3.48
N GLU A 107 -1.89 -12.09 -2.51
CA GLU A 107 -2.84 -10.97 -2.55
C GLU A 107 -2.42 -9.86 -1.60
N LYS A 108 -2.63 -8.63 -2.04
CA LYS A 108 -2.35 -7.41 -1.27
C LYS A 108 -3.65 -6.67 -1.04
N THR A 109 -3.91 -6.31 0.21
CA THR A 109 -5.08 -5.53 0.59
C THR A 109 -4.65 -4.13 1.00
N TYR A 110 -5.26 -3.13 0.37
CA TYR A 110 -5.09 -1.72 0.70
C TYR A 110 -6.42 -1.12 1.16
N GLU A 111 -6.34 -0.18 2.10
CA GLU A 111 -7.45 0.69 2.46
C GLU A 111 -7.10 2.15 2.17
N TYR A 112 -8.07 2.85 1.56
CA TYR A 112 -8.04 4.29 1.40
C TYR A 112 -9.12 4.93 2.26
N ARG A 113 -8.73 5.76 3.23
CA ARG A 113 -9.64 6.37 4.21
C ARG A 113 -9.88 7.85 3.90
N ILE A 114 -11.15 8.24 3.85
CA ILE A 114 -11.60 9.59 3.52
C ILE A 114 -12.38 10.13 4.72
N LEU A 115 -11.90 11.22 5.32
CA LEU A 115 -12.64 11.97 6.33
C LEU A 115 -13.66 12.87 5.60
N ASN A 116 -14.92 12.43 5.55
CA ASN A 116 -15.99 13.06 4.77
C ASN A 116 -16.97 13.82 5.65
N ARG A 117 -16.63 15.06 5.96
CA ARG A 117 -17.41 15.96 6.82
C ARG A 117 -17.12 17.43 6.50
N LYS A 118 -17.88 18.34 7.14
CA LYS A 118 -17.79 19.79 6.87
C LYS A 118 -16.43 20.39 7.21
N PHE A 119 -15.78 19.98 8.32
CA PHE A 119 -14.51 20.52 8.79
C PHE A 119 -13.51 19.39 9.07
N PRO A 120 -12.19 19.60 8.83
CA PRO A 120 -11.18 18.60 9.14
C PRO A 120 -11.06 18.37 10.66
N VAL A 121 -10.53 17.20 11.03
CA VAL A 121 -10.17 16.84 12.41
C VAL A 121 -8.64 16.71 12.46
N PRO A 122 -7.92 17.52 13.30
CA PRO A 122 -6.46 17.53 13.32
C PRO A 122 -5.82 16.16 13.63
N THR A 123 -6.45 15.33 14.46
CA THR A 123 -5.95 14.00 14.81
C THR A 123 -6.06 13.00 13.67
N GLU A 124 -6.90 13.25 12.67
CA GLU A 124 -7.07 12.39 11.48
C GLU A 124 -6.21 12.81 10.29
N ARG A 125 -5.51 13.95 10.37
CA ARG A 125 -4.83 14.59 9.22
C ARG A 125 -3.75 13.74 8.56
N LEU A 126 -3.10 12.84 9.31
CA LEU A 126 -2.00 12.01 8.80
C LEU A 126 -2.48 10.67 8.20
N TYR A 127 -3.72 10.25 8.53
CA TYR A 127 -4.21 8.91 8.20
C TYR A 127 -5.50 8.90 7.40
N THR A 128 -5.97 10.10 6.96
CA THR A 128 -7.16 10.25 6.12
C THR A 128 -6.98 11.35 5.10
N TYR A 129 -7.69 11.24 3.99
CA TYR A 129 -7.89 12.34 3.06
C TYR A 129 -9.15 13.12 3.46
N PHE A 130 -9.00 14.39 3.87
CA PHE A 130 -10.14 15.25 4.16
C PHE A 130 -10.87 15.66 2.88
N TYR A 131 -12.18 15.39 2.81
CA TYR A 131 -13.04 15.75 1.69
C TYR A 131 -14.38 16.29 2.19
N HIS A 132 -14.68 17.56 1.93
CA HIS A 132 -15.81 18.24 2.53
C HIS A 132 -17.14 18.10 1.76
N TYR A 133 -17.09 17.79 0.46
CA TYR A 133 -18.31 17.53 -0.30
C TYR A 133 -18.90 16.18 0.05
N LYS A 134 -20.25 16.11 0.12
CA LYS A 134 -20.96 14.86 0.42
C LYS A 134 -20.61 13.79 -0.63
N LEU A 135 -20.28 12.60 -0.16
CA LEU A 135 -20.05 11.42 -0.99
C LEU A 135 -21.24 10.48 -0.91
N ASP A 136 -21.72 10.07 -2.07
CA ASP A 136 -22.73 9.01 -2.23
C ASP A 136 -22.01 7.65 -2.31
N VAL A 137 -21.98 6.93 -1.17
CA VAL A 137 -21.28 5.65 -1.05
C VAL A 137 -21.91 4.57 -1.93
N ASP A 138 -23.22 4.62 -2.14
CA ASP A 138 -23.90 3.62 -2.97
C ASP A 138 -23.49 3.74 -4.44
N LYS A 139 -23.32 4.97 -4.94
CA LYS A 139 -22.77 5.21 -6.29
C LYS A 139 -21.31 4.77 -6.39
N MET A 140 -20.48 5.07 -5.36
CA MET A 140 -19.10 4.61 -5.32
C MET A 140 -19.05 3.08 -5.37
N LYS A 141 -19.88 2.41 -4.57
CA LYS A 141 -19.98 0.95 -4.52
C LYS A 141 -20.46 0.35 -5.85
N ALA A 142 -21.47 0.94 -6.50
CA ALA A 142 -21.93 0.50 -7.82
C ALA A 142 -20.81 0.55 -8.87
N ALA A 143 -19.94 1.56 -8.80
CA ALA A 143 -18.83 1.73 -9.73
C ALA A 143 -17.71 0.68 -9.56
N THR A 144 -17.55 0.07 -8.37
CA THR A 144 -16.45 -0.90 -8.13
C THR A 144 -16.60 -2.17 -8.97
N SER A 145 -17.80 -2.57 -9.31
CA SER A 145 -18.09 -3.78 -10.10
C SER A 145 -17.37 -3.83 -11.45
N TYR A 146 -17.08 -2.66 -12.03
CA TYR A 146 -16.38 -2.57 -13.31
C TYR A 146 -14.87 -2.80 -13.22
N LEU A 147 -14.30 -2.75 -12.01
CA LEU A 147 -12.86 -2.88 -11.77
C LEU A 147 -12.46 -4.27 -11.26
N ILE A 148 -13.43 -5.11 -10.87
CA ILE A 148 -13.16 -6.47 -10.39
C ILE A 148 -12.83 -7.38 -11.57
N GLY A 149 -11.80 -8.21 -11.41
CA GLY A 149 -11.31 -9.14 -12.42
C GLY A 149 -9.97 -8.74 -13.00
N GLN A 150 -9.57 -9.43 -14.07
CA GLN A 150 -8.35 -9.15 -14.80
C GLN A 150 -8.63 -8.14 -15.92
N HIS A 151 -7.95 -6.99 -15.84
CA HIS A 151 -8.12 -5.89 -16.81
C HIS A 151 -6.78 -5.23 -17.13
N ASP A 152 -6.75 -4.48 -18.22
CA ASP A 152 -5.68 -3.51 -18.48
C ASP A 152 -5.98 -2.22 -17.68
N PHE A 153 -5.19 -1.99 -16.64
CA PHE A 153 -5.31 -0.83 -15.77
C PHE A 153 -4.44 0.37 -16.21
N ALA A 154 -4.14 0.51 -17.49
CA ALA A 154 -3.33 1.63 -18.01
C ALA A 154 -3.92 3.00 -17.61
N SER A 155 -5.27 3.16 -17.62
CA SER A 155 -5.93 4.38 -17.15
C SER A 155 -5.70 4.68 -15.67
N PHE A 156 -5.42 3.67 -14.86
CA PHE A 156 -5.16 3.77 -13.42
C PHE A 156 -3.67 3.65 -13.07
N CYS A 157 -2.80 3.87 -14.04
CA CYS A 157 -1.35 3.78 -13.87
C CYS A 157 -0.71 5.16 -13.84
N GLY A 158 0.13 5.44 -12.84
CA GLY A 158 0.88 6.69 -12.79
C GLY A 158 1.92 6.78 -13.92
N ALA A 159 2.13 7.97 -14.48
CA ALA A 159 2.98 8.20 -15.66
C ALA A 159 4.46 7.78 -15.53
N LYS A 160 4.96 7.58 -14.29
CA LYS A 160 6.36 7.17 -14.03
C LYS A 160 6.52 5.66 -13.87
N ALA A 161 5.49 4.86 -14.18
CA ALA A 161 5.55 3.41 -14.03
C ALA A 161 6.55 2.79 -15.03
N GLN A 162 7.47 1.98 -14.51
CA GLN A 162 8.41 1.18 -15.31
C GLN A 162 7.98 -0.29 -15.23
N VAL A 163 6.95 -0.64 -16.00
CA VAL A 163 6.37 -2.00 -15.98
C VAL A 163 6.30 -2.58 -17.39
N LYS A 164 6.41 -3.90 -17.49
CA LYS A 164 6.29 -4.63 -18.76
C LYS A 164 4.85 -4.72 -19.27
N THR A 165 3.88 -4.72 -18.34
CA THR A 165 2.46 -4.84 -18.63
C THR A 165 1.63 -4.07 -17.60
N THR A 166 0.51 -3.53 -18.03
CA THR A 166 -0.49 -2.85 -17.20
C THR A 166 -1.67 -3.74 -16.81
N ILE A 167 -1.65 -5.02 -17.25
CA ILE A 167 -2.66 -6.00 -16.87
C ILE A 167 -2.48 -6.37 -15.40
N ARG A 168 -3.57 -6.26 -14.60
CA ARG A 168 -3.61 -6.64 -13.18
C ARG A 168 -4.93 -7.35 -12.88
N THR A 169 -4.93 -8.12 -11.79
CA THR A 169 -6.15 -8.76 -11.28
C THR A 169 -6.53 -8.12 -9.96
N VAL A 170 -7.68 -7.49 -9.93
CA VAL A 170 -8.34 -6.99 -8.72
C VAL A 170 -9.38 -8.02 -8.30
N THR A 171 -9.19 -8.63 -7.14
CA THR A 171 -10.05 -9.72 -6.64
C THR A 171 -11.23 -9.20 -5.82
N GLY A 172 -11.12 -7.98 -5.27
CA GLY A 172 -12.20 -7.36 -4.52
C GLY A 172 -12.04 -5.85 -4.36
N ILE A 173 -13.17 -5.15 -4.37
CA ILE A 173 -13.26 -3.74 -3.95
C ILE A 173 -14.52 -3.55 -3.15
N ASP A 174 -14.37 -3.09 -1.90
CA ASP A 174 -15.46 -2.70 -1.03
C ASP A 174 -15.41 -1.21 -0.71
N VAL A 175 -16.60 -0.59 -0.59
CA VAL A 175 -16.74 0.80 -0.14
C VAL A 175 -17.80 0.85 0.94
N TRP A 176 -17.48 1.45 2.07
CA TRP A 176 -18.44 1.63 3.16
C TRP A 176 -18.20 2.94 3.91
N ARG A 177 -19.19 3.33 4.70
CA ARG A 177 -19.12 4.48 5.60
C ARG A 177 -19.26 4.01 7.04
N ASP A 178 -18.38 4.51 7.89
CA ASP A 178 -18.48 4.42 9.34
C ASP A 178 -18.33 5.81 9.95
N GLY A 179 -19.43 6.36 10.46
CA GLY A 179 -19.50 7.74 10.89
C GLY A 179 -19.08 8.72 9.80
N ASP A 180 -18.05 9.50 10.08
CA ASP A 180 -17.49 10.49 9.15
C ASP A 180 -16.42 9.90 8.21
N ILE A 181 -16.06 8.63 8.38
CA ILE A 181 -15.04 7.97 7.53
C ILE A 181 -15.71 7.16 6.42
N VAL A 182 -15.29 7.42 5.19
CA VAL A 182 -15.56 6.54 4.03
C VAL A 182 -14.29 5.79 3.72
N THR A 183 -14.37 4.46 3.68
CA THR A 183 -13.25 3.57 3.38
C THR A 183 -13.46 2.87 2.05
N ILE A 184 -12.42 2.84 1.24
CA ILE A 184 -12.32 2.05 0.00
C ILE A 184 -11.26 1.00 0.25
N ARG A 185 -11.64 -0.28 0.29
CA ARG A 185 -10.72 -1.42 0.39
C ARG A 185 -10.55 -2.04 -0.99
N VAL A 186 -9.30 -2.26 -1.38
CA VAL A 186 -8.96 -2.87 -2.67
C VAL A 186 -8.03 -4.04 -2.43
N THR A 187 -8.40 -5.22 -2.93
CA THR A 187 -7.61 -6.45 -2.86
C THR A 187 -7.26 -6.93 -4.28
N GLY A 188 -6.04 -7.42 -4.47
CA GLY A 188 -5.60 -7.92 -5.77
C GLY A 188 -4.20 -8.51 -5.73
N THR A 189 -3.83 -9.26 -6.78
CA THR A 189 -2.56 -9.98 -6.87
C THR A 189 -1.34 -9.06 -7.08
N GLY A 190 -1.58 -7.81 -7.51
CA GLY A 190 -0.55 -6.78 -7.67
C GLY A 190 -1.13 -5.48 -8.19
N PHE A 191 -0.43 -4.38 -7.92
CA PHE A 191 -0.87 -3.04 -8.27
C PHE A 191 0.19 -2.28 -9.07
N LEU A 192 -0.25 -1.39 -9.95
CA LEU A 192 0.59 -0.44 -10.67
C LEU A 192 0.94 0.75 -9.78
N TYR A 193 1.91 1.52 -10.21
CA TYR A 193 2.30 2.77 -9.55
C TYR A 193 1.09 3.71 -9.41
N ASN A 194 0.79 4.14 -8.18
CA ASN A 194 -0.36 4.96 -7.79
C ASN A 194 -1.75 4.33 -8.07
N MET A 195 -1.86 3.08 -8.49
CA MET A 195 -3.12 2.50 -8.98
C MET A 195 -4.28 2.65 -7.97
N VAL A 196 -4.11 2.23 -6.73
CA VAL A 196 -5.16 2.31 -5.71
C VAL A 196 -5.56 3.75 -5.42
N ARG A 197 -4.61 4.69 -5.43
CA ARG A 197 -4.89 6.12 -5.23
C ARG A 197 -5.66 6.73 -6.40
N ILE A 198 -5.39 6.31 -7.64
CA ILE A 198 -6.12 6.77 -8.83
C ILE A 198 -7.52 6.16 -8.84
N ILE A 199 -7.67 4.88 -8.48
CA ILE A 199 -8.99 4.26 -8.28
C ILE A 199 -9.78 5.04 -7.23
N SER A 200 -9.18 5.35 -6.08
CA SER A 200 -9.83 6.12 -5.01
C SER A 200 -10.25 7.51 -5.47
N GLY A 201 -9.38 8.24 -6.18
CA GLY A 201 -9.71 9.56 -6.74
C GLY A 201 -10.87 9.49 -7.73
N THR A 202 -10.90 8.48 -8.60
CA THR A 202 -11.98 8.26 -9.56
C THR A 202 -13.30 7.93 -8.86
N LEU A 203 -13.27 7.08 -7.83
CA LEU A 203 -14.46 6.75 -7.05
C LEU A 203 -14.99 7.96 -6.26
N ILE A 204 -14.12 8.86 -5.80
CA ILE A 204 -14.52 10.13 -5.17
C ILE A 204 -15.30 11.01 -6.14
N GLU A 205 -14.87 11.09 -7.42
CA GLU A 205 -15.59 11.85 -8.45
C GLU A 205 -16.96 11.23 -8.82
N VAL A 206 -17.08 9.92 -8.70
CA VAL A 206 -18.40 9.25 -8.80
C VAL A 206 -19.24 9.59 -7.56
N GLY A 207 -18.67 9.51 -6.36
CA GLY A 207 -19.37 9.76 -5.11
C GLY A 207 -19.86 11.19 -4.95
N ASN A 208 -19.14 12.19 -5.48
CA ASN A 208 -19.57 13.59 -5.46
C ASN A 208 -20.56 13.95 -6.60
N GLY A 209 -20.85 13.00 -7.48
CA GLY A 209 -21.81 13.16 -8.58
C GLY A 209 -21.25 13.79 -9.85
N GLN A 210 -19.94 14.00 -9.95
CA GLN A 210 -19.29 14.50 -11.16
C GLN A 210 -19.44 13.52 -12.32
N TYR A 211 -19.40 12.21 -12.03
CA TYR A 211 -19.58 11.14 -12.99
C TYR A 211 -20.62 10.12 -12.53
N PRO A 212 -21.38 9.50 -13.44
CA PRO A 212 -22.18 8.33 -13.11
C PRO A 212 -21.26 7.09 -12.93
N PRO A 213 -21.71 6.05 -12.18
CA PRO A 213 -20.91 4.84 -11.93
C PRO A 213 -20.37 4.16 -13.18
N GLU A 214 -21.14 4.13 -14.28
CA GLU A 214 -20.81 3.50 -15.56
C GLU A 214 -19.59 4.16 -16.23
N ARG A 215 -19.29 5.41 -15.87
CA ARG A 215 -18.10 6.12 -16.38
C ARG A 215 -16.82 5.38 -16.07
N VAL A 216 -16.75 4.64 -14.94
CA VAL A 216 -15.57 3.84 -14.56
C VAL A 216 -15.26 2.77 -15.60
N LYS A 217 -16.28 2.13 -16.19
CA LYS A 217 -16.09 1.18 -17.31
C LYS A 217 -15.44 1.88 -18.51
N THR A 218 -15.97 3.03 -18.92
CA THR A 218 -15.42 3.81 -20.03
C THR A 218 -13.95 4.19 -19.79
N ILE A 219 -13.61 4.60 -18.55
CA ILE A 219 -12.24 4.94 -18.14
C ILE A 219 -11.33 3.73 -18.28
N LEU A 220 -11.76 2.56 -17.80
CA LEU A 220 -10.99 1.31 -17.85
C LEU A 220 -10.70 0.92 -19.32
N GLU A 221 -11.74 0.92 -20.17
CA GLU A 221 -11.64 0.53 -21.57
C GLU A 221 -10.81 1.51 -22.41
N ALA A 222 -10.72 2.79 -22.00
CA ALA A 222 -9.95 3.80 -22.72
C ALA A 222 -8.43 3.61 -22.65
N CYS A 223 -7.91 2.85 -21.67
CA CYS A 223 -6.47 2.68 -21.44
C CYS A 223 -5.68 4.01 -21.46
N ASN A 224 -6.31 5.09 -20.98
CA ASN A 224 -5.75 6.44 -21.00
C ASN A 224 -5.84 7.08 -19.60
N ARG A 225 -4.68 7.43 -19.01
CA ARG A 225 -4.57 8.03 -17.67
C ARG A 225 -5.37 9.34 -17.52
N GLU A 226 -5.46 10.13 -18.58
CA GLU A 226 -6.15 11.42 -18.55
C GLU A 226 -7.67 11.31 -18.39
N MET A 227 -8.22 10.13 -18.67
CA MET A 227 -9.65 9.86 -18.51
C MET A 227 -10.03 9.54 -17.06
N ALA A 228 -9.07 9.07 -16.24
CA ALA A 228 -9.31 8.73 -14.85
C ALA A 228 -9.21 9.96 -13.93
N GLY A 229 -9.82 9.85 -12.76
CA GLY A 229 -9.77 10.88 -11.73
C GLY A 229 -8.35 11.19 -11.21
N PRO A 230 -8.22 12.19 -10.35
CA PRO A 230 -6.94 12.60 -9.79
C PRO A 230 -6.31 11.49 -8.94
N THR A 231 -4.99 11.52 -8.81
CA THR A 231 -4.30 10.67 -7.82
C THR A 231 -4.63 11.19 -6.43
N ALA A 232 -5.39 10.43 -5.65
CA ALA A 232 -5.78 10.80 -4.30
C ALA A 232 -4.54 10.94 -3.39
N PRO A 233 -4.54 11.83 -2.37
CA PRO A 233 -3.41 12.07 -1.47
C PRO A 233 -2.90 10.81 -0.77
N ALA A 234 -1.59 10.71 -0.57
CA ALA A 234 -0.95 9.48 -0.07
C ALA A 234 -1.36 9.11 1.36
N GLN A 235 -1.54 10.11 2.23
CA GLN A 235 -1.85 9.90 3.66
C GLN A 235 -3.18 9.16 3.92
N GLY A 236 -4.06 9.07 2.93
CA GLY A 236 -5.27 8.25 3.06
C GLY A 236 -5.03 6.77 2.83
N LEU A 237 -3.89 6.37 2.25
CA LEU A 237 -3.62 5.00 1.82
C LEU A 237 -2.78 4.22 2.83
N THR A 238 -3.25 3.02 3.17
CA THR A 238 -2.52 2.07 4.02
C THR A 238 -2.52 0.69 3.37
N LEU A 239 -1.35 0.06 3.28
CA LEU A 239 -1.23 -1.37 3.01
C LEU A 239 -1.62 -2.14 4.27
N MET A 240 -2.76 -2.83 4.23
CA MET A 240 -3.28 -3.55 5.39
C MET A 240 -2.56 -4.87 5.63
N GLY A 241 -2.23 -5.59 4.57
CA GLY A 241 -1.51 -6.86 4.65
C GLY A 241 -1.25 -7.48 3.30
N ILE A 242 -0.49 -8.55 3.34
CA ILE A 242 -0.14 -9.39 2.19
C ILE A 242 -0.38 -10.84 2.62
N GLU A 243 -1.23 -11.55 1.89
CA GLU A 243 -1.49 -12.96 2.05
C GLU A 243 -0.74 -13.73 0.97
N PHE A 244 0.07 -14.70 1.36
CA PHE A 244 0.82 -15.57 0.46
C PHE A 244 0.09 -16.90 0.34
N PHE A 245 0.06 -17.45 -0.87
CA PHE A 245 -0.54 -18.74 -1.16
C PHE A 245 0.57 -19.77 -1.39
N ASP A 246 0.32 -21.00 -0.94
CA ASP A 246 1.19 -22.16 -1.15
C ASP A 246 1.17 -22.65 -2.60
#